data_1ade99652dc6510c95f9b3d84373a86f
#
_entry.id   1ade99652dc6510c95f9b3d84373a86f
#
_cell.length_a   1.000
_cell.length_b   1.000
_cell.length_c   1.000
_cell.angle_alpha   90.00
_cell.angle_beta   90.00
_cell.angle_gamma   90.00
#
_symmetry.space_group_name_H-M   'P 1'
#
loop_
_entity.id
_entity.type
_entity.pdbx_description
1 polymer ?
#
loop_
_entity_poly.entity_id
_entity_poly.type
_entity_poly.pdbx_seq_one_letter_code
_entity_poly.pdbx_strand_id
1 'polypeptide(L)'
;RIVCMSMGYVQQIGTPLELYDHPKNIFVASFIGLPPMNLFNLDRRDGEYYLQDVKVDLPPRLKEIADRNESPEMVLGVRPEDIIPGGSFELTVSINENTGHFTLTHGKLFGKNVCAKLRGWQRYKSGDVIKVTFDENKTHLFDRKTQNAIE
;
A
#
# COMPACT_ATOMS: atom_id res chain seq x y z
N ARG A 1 -11.19 -19.97 -10.46
CA ARG A 1 -11.40 -18.53 -10.70
C ARG A 1 -12.23 -17.93 -9.57
N ILE A 2 -11.95 -16.69 -9.28
CA ILE A 2 -12.68 -15.92 -8.27
C ILE A 2 -13.46 -14.81 -8.99
N VAL A 3 -14.71 -14.62 -8.57
CA VAL A 3 -15.54 -13.49 -8.98
C VAL A 3 -15.66 -12.56 -7.77
N CYS A 4 -15.01 -11.40 -7.83
CA CYS A 4 -15.08 -10.40 -6.78
C CYS A 4 -16.23 -9.43 -7.08
N MET A 5 -17.21 -9.35 -6.17
CA MET A 5 -18.43 -8.55 -6.37
C MET A 5 -18.60 -7.53 -5.25
N SER A 6 -19.17 -6.40 -5.60
CA SER A 6 -19.59 -5.36 -4.64
C SER A 6 -20.92 -4.78 -5.07
N MET A 7 -21.86 -4.68 -4.14
CA MET A 7 -23.18 -4.09 -4.36
C MET A 7 -23.90 -4.66 -5.60
N GLY A 8 -23.73 -5.96 -5.85
CA GLY A 8 -24.36 -6.65 -6.99
C GLY A 8 -23.60 -6.53 -8.32
N TYR A 9 -22.51 -5.77 -8.35
CA TYR A 9 -21.70 -5.58 -9.55
C TYR A 9 -20.40 -6.37 -9.48
N VAL A 10 -20.01 -7.00 -10.60
CA VAL A 10 -18.73 -7.68 -10.72
C VAL A 10 -17.60 -6.65 -10.79
N GLN A 11 -16.66 -6.74 -9.85
CA GLN A 11 -15.50 -5.85 -9.81
C GLN A 11 -14.32 -6.42 -10.60
N GLN A 12 -14.07 -7.71 -10.44
CA GLN A 12 -13.01 -8.40 -11.16
C GLN A 12 -13.25 -9.91 -11.16
N ILE A 13 -12.85 -10.57 -12.24
CA ILE A 13 -12.85 -12.03 -12.37
C ILE A 13 -11.44 -12.46 -12.73
N GLY A 14 -10.90 -13.46 -12.06
CA GLY A 14 -9.59 -14.00 -12.36
C GLY A 14 -9.15 -15.09 -11.38
N THR A 15 -7.89 -15.47 -11.49
CA THR A 15 -7.29 -16.37 -10.51
C THR A 15 -7.02 -15.61 -9.21
N PRO A 16 -6.86 -16.32 -8.06
CA PRO A 16 -6.47 -15.66 -6.81
C PRO A 16 -5.23 -14.77 -6.96
N LEU A 17 -4.23 -15.25 -7.69
CA LEU A 17 -2.99 -14.51 -7.91
C LEU A 17 -3.20 -13.23 -8.73
N GLU A 18 -4.01 -13.31 -9.80
CA GLU A 18 -4.33 -12.13 -10.62
C GLU A 18 -5.04 -11.04 -9.81
N LEU A 19 -6.00 -11.42 -8.95
CA LEU A 19 -6.70 -10.46 -8.11
C LEU A 19 -5.78 -9.86 -7.04
N TYR A 20 -4.83 -10.65 -6.55
CA TYR A 20 -3.88 -10.22 -5.55
C TYR A 20 -2.81 -9.28 -6.13
N ASP A 21 -2.19 -9.69 -7.22
CA ASP A 21 -1.08 -8.96 -7.83
C ASP A 21 -1.53 -7.78 -8.70
N HIS A 22 -2.70 -7.90 -9.32
CA HIS A 22 -3.23 -6.91 -10.27
C HIS A 22 -4.68 -6.54 -9.97
N PRO A 23 -4.96 -5.98 -8.78
CA PRO A 23 -6.33 -5.54 -8.46
C PRO A 23 -6.75 -4.39 -9.37
N LYS A 24 -7.94 -4.48 -9.94
CA LYS A 24 -8.45 -3.46 -10.87
C LYS A 24 -8.91 -2.18 -10.19
N ASN A 25 -9.24 -2.27 -8.91
CA ASN A 25 -9.68 -1.10 -8.13
C ASN A 25 -9.37 -1.28 -6.64
N ILE A 26 -9.63 -0.21 -5.89
CA ILE A 26 -9.39 -0.18 -4.44
C ILE A 26 -10.21 -1.24 -3.70
N PHE A 27 -11.44 -1.50 -4.13
CA PHE A 27 -12.29 -2.52 -3.49
C PHE A 27 -11.62 -3.90 -3.55
N VAL A 28 -11.19 -4.32 -4.73
CA VAL A 28 -10.50 -5.61 -4.91
C VAL A 28 -9.21 -5.66 -4.10
N ALA A 29 -8.41 -4.59 -4.14
CA ALA A 29 -7.16 -4.48 -3.39
C ALA A 29 -7.38 -4.63 -1.88
N SER A 30 -8.45 -4.05 -1.35
CA SER A 30 -8.79 -4.09 0.08
C SER A 30 -9.43 -5.41 0.49
N PHE A 31 -10.19 -6.03 -0.39
CA PHE A 31 -10.94 -7.24 -0.10
C PHE A 31 -10.09 -8.52 -0.21
N ILE A 32 -9.18 -8.55 -1.19
CA ILE A 32 -8.31 -9.70 -1.44
C ILE A 32 -7.00 -9.52 -0.66
N GLY A 33 -6.76 -10.44 0.26
CA GLY A 33 -5.57 -10.44 1.12
C GLY A 33 -5.90 -10.19 2.58
N LEU A 34 -5.12 -10.80 3.46
CA LEU A 34 -5.26 -10.65 4.90
C LEU A 34 -3.85 -10.63 5.53
N PRO A 35 -3.41 -9.52 6.11
CA PRO A 35 -4.11 -8.23 6.21
C PRO A 35 -4.35 -7.57 4.85
N PRO A 36 -5.28 -6.62 4.76
CA PRO A 36 -5.56 -5.91 3.50
C PRO A 36 -4.42 -4.99 3.08
N MET A 37 -4.45 -4.55 1.83
CA MET A 37 -3.49 -3.57 1.31
C MET A 37 -3.52 -2.28 2.12
N ASN A 38 -2.34 -1.73 2.44
CA ASN A 38 -2.23 -0.41 3.03
C ASN A 38 -2.45 0.64 1.93
N LEU A 39 -3.29 1.62 2.21
CA LEU A 39 -3.67 2.66 1.25
C LEU A 39 -3.32 4.04 1.82
N PHE A 40 -2.65 4.85 1.01
CA PHE A 40 -2.25 6.21 1.36
C PHE A 40 -2.75 7.19 0.31
N ASN A 41 -3.19 8.36 0.73
CA ASN A 41 -3.49 9.43 -0.21
C ASN A 41 -2.19 9.96 -0.82
N LEU A 42 -2.15 10.04 -2.14
CA LEU A 42 -1.03 10.58 -2.90
C LEU A 42 -1.53 11.76 -3.71
N ASP A 43 -1.01 12.93 -3.43
CA ASP A 43 -1.39 14.17 -4.11
C ASP A 43 -0.23 14.73 -4.92
N ARG A 44 -0.53 15.21 -6.12
CA ARG A 44 0.41 15.97 -6.93
C ARG A 44 0.10 17.46 -6.79
N ARG A 45 1.08 18.23 -6.32
CA ARG A 45 0.99 19.69 -6.14
C ARG A 45 2.22 20.35 -6.74
N ASP A 46 2.02 21.19 -7.74
CA ASP A 46 3.12 21.92 -8.40
C ASP A 46 4.26 21.01 -8.88
N GLY A 47 3.90 19.84 -9.43
CA GLY A 47 4.87 18.87 -9.93
C GLY A 47 5.55 18.01 -8.87
N GLU A 48 5.25 18.25 -7.59
CA GLU A 48 5.76 17.49 -6.46
C GLU A 48 4.69 16.53 -5.91
N TYR A 49 5.14 15.47 -5.25
CA TYR A 49 4.25 14.44 -4.71
C TYR A 49 4.23 14.44 -3.18
N TYR A 50 3.05 14.25 -2.63
CA TYR A 50 2.82 14.24 -1.18
C TYR A 50 2.04 12.99 -0.79
N LEU A 51 2.60 12.21 0.12
CA LEU A 51 1.98 11.02 0.67
C LEU A 51 1.44 11.36 2.06
N GLN A 52 0.12 11.37 2.22
CA GLN A 52 -0.53 11.83 3.45
C GLN A 52 0.02 13.21 3.90
N ASP A 53 0.13 14.15 2.95
CA ASP A 53 0.64 15.52 3.12
C ASP A 53 2.15 15.61 3.44
N VAL A 54 2.89 14.53 3.38
CA VAL A 54 4.35 14.51 3.52
C VAL A 54 4.99 14.44 2.13
N LYS A 55 5.87 15.37 1.82
CA LYS A 55 6.57 15.39 0.54
C LYS A 55 7.42 14.12 0.38
N VAL A 56 7.29 13.45 -0.75
CA VAL A 56 8.05 12.24 -1.07
C VAL A 56 8.61 12.31 -2.49
N ASP A 57 9.71 11.60 -2.70
CA ASP A 57 10.24 11.37 -4.05
C ASP A 57 9.74 10.01 -4.52
N LEU A 58 8.96 10.02 -5.59
CA LEU A 58 8.47 8.76 -6.18
C LEU A 58 9.58 8.12 -7.01
N PRO A 59 9.71 6.79 -6.94
CA PRO A 59 10.55 6.04 -7.87
C PRO A 59 10.15 6.33 -9.33
N PRO A 60 11.09 6.28 -10.29
CA PRO A 60 10.81 6.64 -11.68
C PRO A 60 9.59 5.95 -12.29
N ARG A 61 9.41 4.66 -12.02
CA ARG A 61 8.25 3.90 -12.50
C ARG A 61 6.92 4.49 -12.01
N LEU A 62 6.82 4.74 -10.71
CA LEU A 62 5.60 5.28 -10.09
C LEU A 62 5.37 6.74 -10.51
N LYS A 63 6.44 7.50 -10.60
CA LYS A 63 6.37 8.89 -11.05
C LYS A 63 5.82 8.99 -12.47
N GLU A 64 6.31 8.14 -13.39
CA GLU A 64 5.82 8.10 -14.76
C GLU A 64 4.32 7.81 -14.83
N ILE A 65 3.86 6.83 -14.09
CA ILE A 65 2.43 6.48 -14.01
C ILE A 65 1.62 7.64 -13.42
N ALA A 66 2.09 8.21 -12.33
CA ALA A 66 1.41 9.30 -11.64
C ALA A 66 1.34 10.57 -12.51
N ASP A 67 2.41 10.89 -13.24
CA ASP A 67 2.46 12.07 -14.13
C ASP A 67 1.44 11.98 -15.27
N ARG A 68 1.11 10.77 -15.73
CA ARG A 68 0.14 10.55 -16.79
C ARG A 68 -1.31 10.61 -16.34
N ASN A 69 -1.57 10.52 -15.03
CA ASN A 69 -2.93 10.58 -14.52
C ASN A 69 -3.45 12.03 -14.57
N GLU A 70 -4.64 12.21 -15.11
CA GLU A 70 -5.23 13.54 -15.23
C GLU A 70 -5.53 14.17 -13.89
N SER A 71 -6.13 13.38 -12.98
CA SER A 71 -6.42 13.84 -11.62
C SER A 71 -5.14 13.92 -10.79
N PRO A 72 -4.92 15.02 -10.04
CA PRO A 72 -3.80 15.12 -9.12
C PRO A 72 -4.02 14.33 -7.83
N GLU A 73 -5.22 13.81 -7.61
CA GLU A 73 -5.59 13.05 -6.42
C GLU A 73 -5.57 11.56 -6.72
N MET A 74 -4.64 10.85 -6.08
CA MET A 74 -4.41 9.43 -6.27
C MET A 74 -4.38 8.71 -4.92
N VAL A 75 -4.35 7.40 -4.97
CA VAL A 75 -4.11 6.53 -3.80
C VAL A 75 -2.96 5.60 -4.14
N LEU A 76 -1.99 5.54 -3.24
CA LEU A 76 -0.88 4.60 -3.33
C LEU A 76 -1.20 3.39 -2.45
N GLY A 77 -1.11 2.19 -3.02
CA GLY A 77 -1.36 0.95 -2.32
C GLY A 77 -0.11 0.09 -2.20
N VAL A 78 0.14 -0.42 -1.00
CA VAL A 78 1.26 -1.32 -0.74
C VAL A 78 0.80 -2.47 0.17
N ARG A 79 1.10 -3.70 -0.25
CA ARG A 79 0.78 -4.89 0.55
C ARG A 79 1.65 -4.93 1.82
N PRO A 80 1.17 -5.57 2.90
CA PRO A 80 1.95 -5.67 4.14
C PRO A 80 3.36 -6.22 3.94
N GLU A 81 3.53 -7.24 3.09
CA GLU A 81 4.82 -7.87 2.78
C GLU A 81 5.73 -7.01 1.90
N ASP A 82 5.19 -5.99 1.26
CA ASP A 82 5.94 -5.08 0.37
C ASP A 82 6.39 -3.80 1.09
N ILE A 83 6.07 -3.65 2.36
CA ILE A 83 6.73 -2.72 3.26
C ILE A 83 7.98 -3.42 3.78
N ILE A 84 9.15 -2.95 3.36
CA ILE A 84 10.43 -3.62 3.63
C ILE A 84 11.31 -2.78 4.55
N PRO A 85 12.11 -3.42 5.44
CA PRO A 85 13.04 -2.71 6.30
C PRO A 85 14.09 -1.95 5.50
N GLY A 86 14.57 -0.84 6.04
CA GLY A 86 15.51 0.06 5.38
C GLY A 86 14.80 1.28 4.79
N GLY A 87 15.55 2.15 4.13
CA GLY A 87 14.98 3.36 3.54
C GLY A 87 14.83 4.50 4.53
N SER A 88 13.93 5.44 4.22
CA SER A 88 13.82 6.70 4.93
C SER A 88 12.48 6.95 5.62
N PHE A 89 11.47 6.10 5.38
CA PHE A 89 10.16 6.27 6.00
C PHE A 89 10.19 5.78 7.44
N GLU A 90 9.56 6.51 8.33
CA GLU A 90 9.54 6.18 9.75
C GLU A 90 8.20 5.53 10.14
N LEU A 91 8.24 4.25 10.48
CA LEU A 91 7.09 3.52 11.02
C LEU A 91 7.19 3.48 12.53
N THR A 92 6.22 4.06 13.22
CA THR A 92 6.13 4.01 14.67
C THR A 92 5.31 2.80 15.09
N VAL A 93 5.94 1.85 15.76
CA VAL A 93 5.34 0.57 16.14
C VAL A 93 4.30 0.77 17.23
N SER A 94 3.15 0.12 17.09
CA SER A 94 2.12 0.02 18.13
C SER A 94 2.11 -1.39 18.74
N ILE A 95 1.99 -2.41 17.90
CA ILE A 95 1.91 -3.82 18.32
C ILE A 95 2.65 -4.70 17.32
N ASN A 96 3.36 -5.70 17.84
CA ASN A 96 3.93 -6.81 17.06
C ASN A 96 3.18 -8.10 17.36
N GLU A 97 2.79 -8.79 16.30
CA GLU A 97 2.23 -10.14 16.38
C GLU A 97 3.18 -11.13 15.70
N ASN A 98 3.89 -11.91 16.51
CA ASN A 98 4.79 -12.95 16.01
C ASN A 98 4.00 -14.21 15.68
N THR A 99 4.05 -14.66 14.45
CA THR A 99 3.26 -15.80 13.96
C THR A 99 4.13 -17.00 13.57
N GLY A 100 5.38 -17.04 14.02
CA GLY A 100 6.33 -18.10 13.73
C GLY A 100 7.28 -17.72 12.60
N HIS A 101 6.83 -17.73 11.36
CA HIS A 101 7.69 -17.42 10.20
C HIS A 101 7.78 -15.93 9.87
N PHE A 102 6.87 -15.14 10.36
CA PHE A 102 6.86 -13.70 10.14
C PHE A 102 6.24 -12.96 11.34
N THR A 103 6.42 -11.66 11.34
CA THR A 103 5.82 -10.74 12.33
C THR A 103 4.92 -9.76 11.60
N LEU A 104 3.68 -9.63 12.08
CA LEU A 104 2.80 -8.53 11.69
C LEU A 104 3.08 -7.34 12.61
N THR A 105 3.68 -6.30 12.05
CA THR A 105 4.01 -5.08 12.77
C THR A 105 2.97 -4.02 12.46
N HIS A 106 2.12 -3.74 13.44
CA HIS A 106 1.11 -2.68 13.35
C HIS A 106 1.70 -1.38 13.87
N GLY A 107 1.40 -0.29 13.22
CA GLY A 107 1.89 1.01 13.65
C GLY A 107 1.37 2.14 12.80
N LYS A 108 2.07 3.28 12.85
CA LYS A 108 1.74 4.47 12.06
C LYS A 108 2.86 4.82 11.10
N LEU A 109 2.47 5.10 9.87
CA LEU A 109 3.35 5.56 8.81
C LEU A 109 2.65 6.75 8.14
N PHE A 110 3.33 7.89 8.08
CA PHE A 110 2.73 9.16 7.62
C PHE A 110 1.45 9.53 8.38
N GLY A 111 1.39 9.20 9.68
CA GLY A 111 0.20 9.46 10.49
C GLY A 111 -0.97 8.51 10.28
N LYS A 112 -0.83 7.52 9.41
CA LYS A 112 -1.88 6.56 9.08
C LYS A 112 -1.56 5.18 9.67
N ASN A 113 -2.59 4.48 10.15
CA ASN A 113 -2.43 3.11 10.64
C ASN A 113 -2.07 2.17 9.48
N VAL A 114 -1.04 1.37 9.70
CA VAL A 114 -0.54 0.40 8.72
C VAL A 114 -0.24 -0.93 9.37
N CYS A 115 -0.14 -1.96 8.55
CA CYS A 115 0.38 -3.26 8.92
C CYS A 115 1.49 -3.66 7.96
N ALA A 116 2.68 -3.93 8.50
CA ALA A 116 3.81 -4.48 7.76
C ALA A 116 3.99 -5.95 8.13
N LYS A 117 4.27 -6.78 7.12
CA LYS A 117 4.58 -8.20 7.32
C LYS A 117 6.08 -8.41 7.14
N LEU A 118 6.78 -8.54 8.26
CA LEU A 118 8.23 -8.65 8.29
C LEU A 118 8.67 -10.10 8.47
N ARG A 119 9.78 -10.48 7.84
CA ARG A 119 10.30 -11.85 7.95
C ARG A 119 10.83 -12.13 9.34
N GLY A 120 10.57 -13.35 9.83
CA GLY A 120 11.08 -13.82 11.10
C GLY A 120 10.44 -13.15 12.31
N TRP A 121 11.09 -13.30 13.44
CA TRP A 121 10.66 -12.72 14.70
C TRP A 121 11.28 -11.34 14.87
N GLN A 122 10.43 -10.35 15.05
CA GLN A 122 10.83 -8.98 15.34
C GLN A 122 10.53 -8.69 16.83
N ARG A 123 11.44 -7.97 17.48
CA ARG A 123 11.33 -7.66 18.92
C ARG A 123 11.03 -6.18 19.16
N TYR A 124 10.35 -5.55 18.23
CA TYR A 124 9.95 -4.15 18.38
C TYR A 124 8.91 -3.99 19.48
N LYS A 125 9.00 -2.89 20.19
CA LYS A 125 8.08 -2.53 21.27
C LYS A 125 7.23 -1.34 20.82
N SER A 126 6.09 -1.16 21.49
CA SER A 126 5.26 0.03 21.29
C SER A 126 6.09 1.31 21.48
N GLY A 127 6.02 2.20 20.51
CA GLY A 127 6.78 3.44 20.49
C GLY A 127 8.11 3.37 19.74
N ASP A 128 8.61 2.18 19.41
CA ASP A 128 9.82 2.05 18.59
C ASP A 128 9.58 2.64 17.20
N VAL A 129 10.60 3.30 16.66
CA VAL A 129 10.58 3.84 15.29
C VAL A 129 11.52 3.01 14.42
N ILE A 130 10.99 2.42 13.37
CA ILE A 130 11.78 1.64 12.42
C ILE A 130 11.77 2.31 11.06
N LYS A 131 12.91 2.21 10.36
CA LYS A 131 13.03 2.73 9.00
C LYS A 131 12.55 1.67 8.01
N VAL A 132 11.66 2.08 7.12
CA VAL A 132 11.09 1.21 6.09
C VAL A 132 11.04 1.93 4.75
N THR A 133 10.83 1.15 3.71
CA THR A 133 10.52 1.65 2.37
C THR A 133 9.50 0.71 1.73
N PHE A 134 9.06 1.03 0.53
CA PHE A 134 8.13 0.20 -0.23
C PHE A 134 8.88 -0.48 -1.38
N ASP A 135 8.51 -1.73 -1.67
CA ASP A 135 8.97 -2.39 -2.90
C ASP A 135 8.30 -1.68 -4.09
N GLU A 136 9.07 -0.88 -4.80
CA GLU A 136 8.55 -0.05 -5.89
C GLU A 136 7.93 -0.84 -7.05
N ASN A 137 8.39 -2.08 -7.25
CA ASN A 137 7.87 -2.94 -8.32
C ASN A 137 6.51 -3.57 -7.97
N LYS A 138 6.14 -3.53 -6.70
CA LYS A 138 4.90 -4.10 -6.17
C LYS A 138 3.97 -3.06 -5.56
N THR A 139 4.29 -1.80 -5.72
CA THR A 139 3.45 -0.69 -5.27
C THR A 139 2.44 -0.34 -6.36
N HIS A 140 1.20 -0.09 -5.95
CA HIS A 140 0.08 0.18 -6.83
C HIS A 140 -0.36 1.63 -6.73
N LEU A 141 -0.86 2.18 -7.84
CA LEU A 141 -1.51 3.49 -7.87
C LEU A 141 -2.95 3.34 -8.33
N PHE A 142 -3.84 4.09 -7.69
CA PHE A 142 -5.24 4.17 -8.02
C PHE A 142 -5.64 5.64 -8.18
N ASP A 143 -6.59 5.91 -9.05
CA ASP A 143 -7.25 7.21 -9.11
C ASP A 143 -8.21 7.32 -7.92
N ARG A 144 -8.12 8.42 -7.15
CA ARG A 144 -8.94 8.56 -5.92
C ARG A 144 -10.43 8.73 -6.23
N LYS A 145 -10.75 9.39 -7.32
CA LYS A 145 -12.13 9.67 -7.72
C LYS A 145 -12.82 8.44 -8.29
N THR A 146 -12.19 7.77 -9.25
CA THR A 146 -12.76 6.59 -9.90
C THR A 146 -12.51 5.31 -9.09
N GLN A 147 -11.47 5.31 -8.23
CA GLN A 147 -10.96 4.17 -7.48
C GLN A 147 -10.35 3.06 -8.36
N ASN A 148 -10.21 3.30 -9.64
CA ASN A 148 -9.62 2.34 -10.57
C ASN A 148 -8.09 2.39 -10.54
N ALA A 149 -7.47 1.24 -10.78
CA ALA A 149 -6.02 1.14 -10.90
C ALA A 149 -5.52 2.00 -12.07
N ILE A 150 -4.36 2.62 -11.86
CA ILE A 150 -3.64 3.40 -12.86
C ILE A 150 -2.42 2.59 -13.29
N GLU A 151 -2.23 2.43 -14.58
CA GLU A 151 -1.09 1.70 -15.15
C GLU A 151 -0.22 2.57 -16.04
#